data_b193db486956d03eaee0f1b41ee2cc78
#
_entry.id   b193db486956d03eaee0f1b41ee2cc78
#
_cell.length_a   1.000
_cell.length_b   1.000
_cell.length_c   1.000
_cell.angle_alpha   90.00
_cell.angle_beta   90.00
_cell.angle_gamma   90.00
#
_symmetry.space_group_name_H-M   'P 1'
#
loop_
_entity.id
_entity.type
_entity.pdbx_description
1 polymer ?
#
loop_
_entity_poly.entity_id
_entity_poly.type
_entity_poly.pdbx_seq_one_letter_code
_entity_poly.pdbx_strand_id
1 'polypeptide(L)'
;MSNSITQKLRYKQSVIKFSYKYGVTKAATKFEESKRTIYRWRERYDGTLESLKERSRRPHYHPNQHTAEEIKLIKNYKRNNKETGLVVLWVKLRAAGYTRTIQGLYHVMVRLGIYEKAPSKKKEREPNEWITGTYPGEKIQVDVKYVPTKCMSRELKEMGEKFYQYTAIDEYSRLRYTWFTNAHDTYASSEFVRKLVKYFPFKVKTIQTDNGFEFTNRLSWQAFLKNKKTKFEKTLEELGIEYKVIKPHTPKQNGRVERSHRKDQERFYYKRVFCSLEDLRNRGAEWRKEYNNFPMRPLGWLSPNEFIKKYKSQEESLVAI
;
A
#
# COMPACT_ATOMS: atom_id res chain seq x y z
N MET A 1 -13.14 -34.77 -18.22
CA MET A 1 -13.16 -33.81 -19.36
C MET A 1 -12.41 -34.30 -20.62
N SER A 2 -11.46 -35.23 -20.56
CA SER A 2 -10.68 -35.69 -21.73
C SER A 2 -11.50 -36.51 -22.75
N ASN A 3 -12.49 -37.30 -22.32
CA ASN A 3 -13.27 -38.14 -23.22
C ASN A 3 -14.12 -37.36 -24.25
N SER A 4 -14.66 -36.21 -23.91
CA SER A 4 -15.49 -35.39 -24.80
C SER A 4 -14.68 -34.75 -25.96
N ILE A 5 -13.44 -34.34 -25.72
CA ILE A 5 -12.57 -33.73 -26.75
C ILE A 5 -12.16 -34.80 -27.76
N THR A 6 -11.77 -36.00 -27.30
CA THR A 6 -11.38 -37.11 -28.15
C THR A 6 -12.54 -37.60 -29.02
N GLN A 7 -13.79 -37.63 -28.51
CA GLN A 7 -14.95 -37.93 -29.31
C GLN A 7 -15.20 -36.93 -30.44
N LYS A 8 -15.08 -35.63 -30.16
CA LYS A 8 -15.19 -34.57 -31.20
C LYS A 8 -14.15 -34.71 -32.30
N LEU A 9 -12.93 -35.07 -31.96
CA LEU A 9 -11.85 -35.29 -32.95
C LEU A 9 -12.11 -36.52 -33.82
N ARG A 10 -12.56 -37.61 -33.21
CA ARG A 10 -12.96 -38.84 -33.96
C ARG A 10 -14.15 -38.60 -34.87
N TYR A 11 -15.13 -37.79 -34.42
CA TYR A 11 -16.25 -37.37 -35.28
C TYR A 11 -15.74 -36.60 -36.50
N LYS A 12 -14.91 -35.56 -36.35
CA LYS A 12 -14.31 -34.83 -37.45
C LYS A 12 -13.55 -35.77 -38.41
N GLN A 13 -12.80 -36.74 -37.88
CA GLN A 13 -12.08 -37.72 -38.69
C GLN A 13 -13.04 -38.62 -39.48
N SER A 14 -14.14 -39.10 -38.90
CA SER A 14 -15.12 -39.89 -39.59
C SER A 14 -15.80 -39.16 -40.75
N VAL A 15 -16.14 -37.88 -40.53
CA VAL A 15 -16.70 -37.00 -41.60
C VAL A 15 -15.69 -36.82 -42.75
N ILE A 16 -14.42 -36.62 -42.44
CA ILE A 16 -13.37 -36.48 -43.43
C ILE A 16 -13.19 -37.76 -44.23
N LYS A 17 -13.04 -38.91 -43.55
CA LYS A 17 -12.90 -40.22 -44.21
C LYS A 17 -14.13 -40.53 -45.10
N PHE A 18 -15.32 -40.27 -44.64
CA PHE A 18 -16.51 -40.40 -45.45
C PHE A 18 -16.54 -39.46 -46.64
N SER A 19 -16.08 -38.21 -46.48
CA SER A 19 -16.04 -37.25 -47.55
C SER A 19 -15.00 -37.57 -48.66
N TYR A 20 -13.94 -38.27 -48.32
CA TYR A 20 -12.99 -38.82 -49.31
C TYR A 20 -13.59 -39.95 -50.13
N LYS A 21 -14.38 -40.83 -49.45
CA LYS A 21 -14.97 -42.02 -50.14
C LYS A 21 -16.18 -41.68 -50.98
N TYR A 22 -17.08 -40.79 -50.52
CA TYR A 22 -18.38 -40.55 -51.11
C TYR A 22 -18.63 -39.13 -51.58
N GLY A 23 -17.62 -38.27 -51.47
CA GLY A 23 -17.71 -36.85 -51.84
C GLY A 23 -18.22 -35.93 -50.76
N VAL A 24 -17.82 -34.63 -50.81
CA VAL A 24 -18.12 -33.62 -49.83
C VAL A 24 -19.62 -33.31 -49.70
N THR A 25 -20.33 -33.31 -50.84
CA THR A 25 -21.80 -33.06 -50.84
C THR A 25 -22.56 -34.10 -50.05
N LYS A 26 -22.30 -35.37 -50.28
CA LYS A 26 -22.92 -36.48 -49.54
C LYS A 26 -22.53 -36.48 -48.05
N ALA A 27 -21.28 -36.11 -47.74
CA ALA A 27 -20.86 -35.97 -46.37
C ALA A 27 -21.57 -34.81 -45.65
N ALA A 28 -21.73 -33.66 -46.33
CA ALA A 28 -22.44 -32.52 -45.78
C ALA A 28 -23.91 -32.85 -45.43
N THR A 29 -24.59 -33.56 -46.30
CA THR A 29 -25.98 -33.99 -46.04
C THR A 29 -26.06 -35.01 -44.90
N LYS A 30 -25.16 -36.02 -44.89
CA LYS A 30 -25.20 -37.11 -43.89
C LYS A 30 -24.85 -36.66 -42.48
N PHE A 31 -23.92 -35.74 -42.34
CA PHE A 31 -23.38 -35.30 -41.03
C PHE A 31 -23.90 -33.93 -40.62
N GLU A 32 -24.81 -33.34 -41.44
CA GLU A 32 -25.39 -31.99 -41.19
C GLU A 32 -24.33 -30.90 -41.03
N GLU A 33 -23.21 -31.06 -41.71
CA GLU A 33 -22.08 -30.10 -41.69
C GLU A 33 -21.99 -29.29 -42.99
N SER A 34 -21.58 -28.02 -42.86
CA SER A 34 -21.40 -27.21 -44.09
C SER A 34 -20.27 -27.76 -44.98
N LYS A 35 -20.41 -27.72 -46.29
CA LYS A 35 -19.34 -28.09 -47.22
C LYS A 35 -18.01 -27.34 -46.92
N ARG A 36 -18.11 -26.04 -46.56
CA ARG A 36 -16.99 -25.22 -46.18
C ARG A 36 -16.26 -25.75 -44.93
N THR A 37 -17.00 -26.22 -43.94
CA THR A 37 -16.45 -26.84 -42.73
C THR A 37 -15.68 -28.13 -43.07
N ILE A 38 -16.25 -28.97 -43.93
CA ILE A 38 -15.61 -30.24 -44.34
C ILE A 38 -14.34 -29.95 -45.15
N TYR A 39 -14.35 -29.02 -46.09
CA TYR A 39 -13.12 -28.62 -46.83
C TYR A 39 -12.05 -28.11 -45.88
N ARG A 40 -12.39 -27.22 -44.94
CA ARG A 40 -11.45 -26.71 -43.96
C ARG A 40 -10.86 -27.79 -43.06
N TRP A 41 -11.63 -28.84 -42.73
CA TRP A 41 -11.12 -29.97 -41.97
C TRP A 41 -10.22 -30.85 -42.82
N ARG A 42 -10.55 -31.06 -44.06
CA ARG A 42 -9.71 -31.84 -45.02
C ARG A 42 -8.36 -31.18 -45.25
N GLU A 43 -8.33 -29.85 -45.44
CA GLU A 43 -7.09 -29.06 -45.61
C GLU A 43 -6.17 -29.16 -44.39
N ARG A 44 -6.73 -29.32 -43.23
CA ARG A 44 -5.98 -29.40 -41.97
C ARG A 44 -5.56 -30.79 -41.56
N TYR A 45 -6.20 -31.81 -42.16
CA TYR A 45 -6.03 -33.19 -41.77
C TYR A 45 -4.79 -33.83 -42.42
N ASP A 46 -3.79 -34.15 -41.58
CA ASP A 46 -2.53 -34.82 -41.95
C ASP A 46 -2.53 -36.34 -41.69
N GLY A 47 -3.69 -36.93 -41.39
CA GLY A 47 -3.80 -38.33 -40.99
C GLY A 47 -3.92 -38.57 -39.47
N THR A 48 -3.52 -37.59 -38.66
CA THR A 48 -3.54 -37.69 -37.20
C THR A 48 -4.77 -36.99 -36.59
N LEU A 49 -5.20 -37.44 -35.42
CA LEU A 49 -6.27 -36.77 -34.66
C LEU A 49 -5.81 -35.43 -34.12
N GLU A 50 -4.52 -35.23 -33.91
CA GLU A 50 -3.98 -34.01 -33.37
C GLU A 50 -4.14 -32.83 -34.31
N SER A 51 -4.03 -33.04 -35.62
CA SER A 51 -4.21 -32.01 -36.65
C SER A 51 -5.62 -31.41 -36.65
N LEU A 52 -6.61 -32.14 -36.13
CA LEU A 52 -8.00 -31.72 -36.02
C LEU A 52 -8.34 -30.94 -34.74
N LYS A 53 -7.36 -30.83 -33.81
CA LYS A 53 -7.54 -29.99 -32.62
C LYS A 53 -7.78 -28.52 -33.01
N GLU A 54 -8.66 -27.87 -32.25
CA GLU A 54 -8.88 -26.43 -32.46
C GLU A 54 -7.61 -25.65 -32.07
N ARG A 55 -7.17 -24.80 -32.97
CA ARG A 55 -6.06 -23.87 -32.69
C ARG A 55 -6.55 -22.77 -31.75
N SER A 56 -5.67 -22.33 -30.86
CA SER A 56 -5.96 -21.19 -29.99
C SER A 56 -6.31 -19.97 -30.84
N ARG A 57 -7.41 -19.30 -30.52
CA ARG A 57 -7.82 -18.02 -31.14
C ARG A 57 -7.09 -16.83 -30.52
N ARG A 58 -6.25 -17.06 -29.54
CA ARG A 58 -5.49 -16.01 -28.86
C ARG A 58 -4.49 -15.40 -29.83
N PRO A 59 -4.43 -14.07 -29.94
CA PRO A 59 -3.38 -13.40 -30.71
C PRO A 59 -1.99 -13.83 -30.26
N HIS A 60 -1.08 -14.06 -31.18
CA HIS A 60 0.33 -14.37 -30.88
C HIS A 60 1.05 -13.19 -30.23
N TYR A 61 0.65 -11.98 -30.55
CA TYR A 61 1.15 -10.72 -30.01
C TYR A 61 -0.01 -9.87 -29.52
N HIS A 62 0.17 -9.25 -28.37
CA HIS A 62 -0.78 -8.28 -27.81
C HIS A 62 -0.02 -6.97 -27.52
N PRO A 63 -0.47 -5.79 -28.05
CA PRO A 63 0.25 -4.51 -27.88
C PRO A 63 0.58 -4.15 -26.44
N ASN A 64 -0.30 -4.51 -25.53
CA ASN A 64 -0.16 -4.24 -24.08
C ASN A 64 0.58 -5.38 -23.31
N GLN A 65 1.16 -6.34 -24.01
CA GLN A 65 1.94 -7.40 -23.37
C GLN A 65 3.25 -6.82 -22.82
N HIS A 66 3.63 -7.23 -21.61
CA HIS A 66 4.92 -6.88 -21.04
C HIS A 66 6.06 -7.48 -21.86
N THR A 67 7.09 -6.69 -22.09
CA THR A 67 8.31 -7.15 -22.79
C THR A 67 9.14 -8.07 -21.89
N ALA A 68 10.07 -8.81 -22.47
CA ALA A 68 10.99 -9.66 -21.73
C ALA A 68 11.85 -8.84 -20.73
N GLU A 69 12.24 -7.64 -21.14
CA GLU A 69 13.01 -6.69 -20.32
C GLU A 69 12.21 -6.20 -19.12
N GLU A 70 10.95 -5.78 -19.33
CA GLU A 70 10.04 -5.39 -18.24
C GLU A 70 9.84 -6.54 -17.24
N ILE A 71 9.67 -7.77 -17.74
CA ILE A 71 9.53 -8.96 -16.89
C ILE A 71 10.80 -9.22 -16.08
N LYS A 72 11.98 -9.09 -16.70
CA LYS A 72 13.28 -9.23 -16.03
C LYS A 72 13.45 -8.18 -14.93
N LEU A 73 13.10 -6.93 -15.23
CA LEU A 73 13.11 -5.82 -14.28
C LEU A 73 12.22 -6.12 -13.06
N ILE A 74 10.96 -6.53 -13.30
CA ILE A 74 10.01 -6.89 -12.24
C ILE A 74 10.55 -8.02 -11.33
N LYS A 75 11.06 -9.10 -11.94
CA LYS A 75 11.63 -10.24 -11.21
C LYS A 75 12.82 -9.82 -10.33
N ASN A 76 13.75 -9.02 -10.87
CA ASN A 76 14.92 -8.54 -10.14
C ASN A 76 14.52 -7.66 -8.95
N TYR A 77 13.63 -6.68 -9.15
CA TYR A 77 13.17 -5.82 -8.07
C TYR A 77 12.41 -6.59 -7.00
N LYS A 78 11.55 -7.56 -7.37
CA LYS A 78 10.82 -8.37 -6.39
C LYS A 78 11.75 -9.29 -5.60
N ARG A 79 12.76 -9.89 -6.23
CA ARG A 79 13.77 -10.72 -5.54
C ARG A 79 14.51 -9.96 -4.46
N ASN A 80 14.90 -8.71 -4.73
CA ASN A 80 15.63 -7.86 -3.80
C ASN A 80 14.71 -7.20 -2.75
N ASN A 81 13.39 -7.23 -2.96
CA ASN A 81 12.39 -6.58 -2.12
C ASN A 81 11.23 -7.54 -1.80
N LYS A 82 11.53 -8.72 -1.26
CA LYS A 82 10.55 -9.81 -1.05
C LYS A 82 9.30 -9.39 -0.28
N GLU A 83 9.48 -8.65 0.81
CA GLU A 83 8.42 -8.22 1.73
C GLU A 83 7.68 -6.95 1.25
N THR A 84 8.03 -6.44 0.08
CA THR A 84 7.46 -5.17 -0.40
C THR A 84 6.10 -5.40 -1.05
N GLY A 85 5.09 -4.68 -0.57
CA GLY A 85 3.75 -4.69 -1.16
C GLY A 85 3.71 -4.07 -2.56
N LEU A 86 2.67 -4.42 -3.33
CA LEU A 86 2.52 -4.07 -4.75
C LEU A 86 2.72 -2.57 -5.04
N VAL A 87 2.11 -1.68 -4.24
CA VAL A 87 2.19 -0.23 -4.43
C VAL A 87 3.62 0.28 -4.32
N VAL A 88 4.34 -0.17 -3.28
CA VAL A 88 5.73 0.24 -3.04
C VAL A 88 6.65 -0.30 -4.13
N LEU A 89 6.44 -1.54 -4.55
CA LEU A 89 7.18 -2.14 -5.66
C LEU A 89 6.95 -1.35 -6.96
N TRP A 90 5.71 -0.99 -7.25
CA TRP A 90 5.38 -0.22 -8.46
C TRP A 90 6.05 1.17 -8.45
N VAL A 91 6.05 1.88 -7.30
CA VAL A 91 6.75 3.17 -7.18
C VAL A 91 8.24 3.03 -7.45
N LYS A 92 8.89 2.01 -6.88
CA LYS A 92 10.31 1.72 -7.13
C LYS A 92 10.60 1.36 -8.59
N LEU A 93 9.72 0.58 -9.21
CA LEU A 93 9.84 0.24 -10.64
C LEU A 93 9.66 1.46 -11.53
N ARG A 94 8.74 2.37 -11.20
CA ARG A 94 8.59 3.63 -11.94
C ARG A 94 9.83 4.50 -11.90
N ALA A 95 10.46 4.61 -10.75
CA ALA A 95 11.75 5.29 -10.61
C ALA A 95 12.87 4.65 -11.46
N ALA A 96 12.74 3.36 -11.79
CA ALA A 96 13.64 2.63 -12.67
C ALA A 96 13.19 2.59 -14.16
N GLY A 97 12.23 3.44 -14.55
CA GLY A 97 11.77 3.55 -15.95
C GLY A 97 10.58 2.66 -16.34
N TYR A 98 9.95 1.95 -15.40
CA TYR A 98 8.75 1.17 -15.71
C TYR A 98 7.53 2.08 -15.95
N THR A 99 6.91 1.98 -17.12
CA THR A 99 5.86 2.91 -17.57
C THR A 99 4.43 2.39 -17.38
N ARG A 100 4.26 1.07 -17.17
CA ARG A 100 2.92 0.46 -17.09
C ARG A 100 2.19 0.81 -15.79
N THR A 101 0.87 0.65 -15.82
CA THR A 101 0.01 0.90 -14.66
C THR A 101 0.23 -0.11 -13.54
N ILE A 102 -0.16 0.25 -12.32
CA ILE A 102 -0.11 -0.66 -11.17
C ILE A 102 -1.00 -1.90 -11.39
N GLN A 103 -2.12 -1.76 -12.12
CA GLN A 103 -2.98 -2.88 -12.46
C GLN A 103 -2.30 -3.84 -13.44
N GLY A 104 -1.58 -3.30 -14.44
CA GLY A 104 -0.76 -4.09 -15.36
C GLY A 104 0.31 -4.88 -14.62
N LEU A 105 1.01 -4.23 -13.68
CA LEU A 105 1.99 -4.89 -12.80
C LEU A 105 1.33 -6.04 -12.00
N TYR A 106 0.17 -5.80 -11.38
CA TYR A 106 -0.55 -6.82 -10.63
C TYR A 106 -0.83 -8.06 -11.49
N HIS A 107 -1.42 -7.87 -12.68
CA HIS A 107 -1.78 -8.98 -13.55
C HIS A 107 -0.57 -9.78 -14.05
N VAL A 108 0.53 -9.11 -14.39
CA VAL A 108 1.74 -9.84 -14.81
C VAL A 108 2.36 -10.62 -13.64
N MET A 109 2.39 -10.05 -12.44
CA MET A 109 2.94 -10.73 -11.26
C MET A 109 2.11 -11.94 -10.86
N VAL A 110 0.77 -11.86 -10.92
CA VAL A 110 -0.12 -13.01 -10.68
C VAL A 110 0.10 -14.09 -11.73
N ARG A 111 0.19 -13.73 -13.02
CA ARG A 111 0.45 -14.66 -14.12
C ARG A 111 1.80 -15.39 -13.98
N LEU A 112 2.81 -14.70 -13.47
CA LEU A 112 4.15 -15.26 -13.24
C LEU A 112 4.26 -16.04 -11.92
N GLY A 113 3.19 -16.15 -11.11
CA GLY A 113 3.22 -16.81 -9.81
C GLY A 113 4.08 -16.08 -8.75
N ILE A 114 4.41 -14.81 -9.00
CA ILE A 114 5.26 -14.00 -8.09
C ILE A 114 4.43 -13.31 -7.01
N TYR A 115 3.13 -13.21 -7.21
CA TYR A 115 2.19 -12.53 -6.32
C TYR A 115 1.04 -13.47 -5.97
N GLU A 116 0.97 -13.85 -4.70
CA GLU A 116 -0.16 -14.64 -4.19
C GLU A 116 -1.35 -13.72 -3.92
N LYS A 117 -2.50 -14.07 -4.46
CA LYS A 117 -3.75 -13.36 -4.23
C LYS A 117 -4.26 -13.70 -2.84
N ALA A 118 -4.12 -12.78 -1.90
CA ALA A 118 -4.74 -12.95 -0.59
C ALA A 118 -6.27 -13.12 -0.74
N PRO A 119 -6.91 -14.06 -0.02
CA PRO A 119 -8.34 -14.23 -0.06
C PRO A 119 -9.03 -12.92 0.37
N SER A 120 -9.89 -12.38 -0.49
CA SER A 120 -10.62 -11.16 -0.20
C SER A 120 -11.71 -11.45 0.82
N LYS A 121 -11.50 -11.07 2.07
CA LYS A 121 -12.60 -10.96 3.04
C LYS A 121 -13.41 -9.71 2.67
N LYS A 122 -14.45 -9.86 1.88
CA LYS A 122 -15.45 -8.81 1.66
C LYS A 122 -16.20 -8.61 2.99
N LYS A 123 -15.84 -7.59 3.75
CA LYS A 123 -16.73 -6.99 4.73
C LYS A 123 -17.42 -5.83 4.05
N GLU A 124 -18.73 -5.87 3.94
CA GLU A 124 -19.54 -4.71 3.62
C GLU A 124 -19.24 -3.64 4.68
N ARG A 125 -18.78 -2.50 4.24
CA ARG A 125 -18.49 -1.36 5.10
C ARG A 125 -19.42 -0.25 4.69
N GLU A 126 -20.26 0.18 5.61
CA GLU A 126 -20.97 1.44 5.45
C GLU A 126 -19.96 2.59 5.30
N PRO A 127 -20.17 3.48 4.33
CA PRO A 127 -19.32 4.64 4.17
C PRO A 127 -19.51 5.55 5.38
N ASN A 128 -18.50 5.67 6.22
CA ASN A 128 -18.46 6.67 7.27
C ASN A 128 -17.86 7.96 6.67
N GLU A 129 -18.61 9.03 6.68
CA GLU A 129 -18.10 10.36 6.38
C GLU A 129 -17.14 10.81 7.50
N TRP A 130 -15.85 10.72 7.21
CA TRP A 130 -14.82 11.24 8.10
C TRP A 130 -14.51 12.67 7.71
N ILE A 131 -14.76 13.60 8.61
CA ILE A 131 -14.28 14.98 8.47
C ILE A 131 -12.75 14.93 8.47
N THR A 132 -12.16 15.07 7.31
CA THR A 132 -10.71 15.17 7.13
C THR A 132 -10.32 16.63 7.10
N GLY A 133 -9.10 16.96 7.55
CA GLY A 133 -8.55 18.31 7.39
C GLY A 133 -8.62 18.77 5.94
N THR A 134 -8.89 20.03 5.71
CA THR A 134 -9.10 20.66 4.39
C THR A 134 -7.87 21.43 3.90
N TYR A 135 -6.92 21.74 4.78
CA TYR A 135 -5.64 22.39 4.48
C TYR A 135 -4.52 21.87 5.40
N PRO A 136 -3.24 22.07 5.03
CA PRO A 136 -2.11 21.64 5.84
C PRO A 136 -2.09 22.32 7.22
N GLY A 137 -1.93 21.52 8.28
CA GLY A 137 -1.88 22.02 9.66
C GLY A 137 -3.22 22.20 10.35
N GLU A 138 -4.35 22.02 9.64
CA GLU A 138 -5.68 22.10 10.27
C GLU A 138 -5.84 21.06 11.38
N LYS A 139 -5.42 19.81 11.13
CA LYS A 139 -5.57 18.73 12.08
C LYS A 139 -4.40 17.75 12.03
N ILE A 140 -3.69 17.66 13.12
CA ILE A 140 -2.55 16.76 13.30
C ILE A 140 -2.95 15.61 14.22
N GLN A 141 -2.79 14.37 13.75
CA GLN A 141 -2.93 13.19 14.61
C GLN A 141 -1.59 12.87 15.26
N VAL A 142 -1.61 12.69 16.58
CA VAL A 142 -0.43 12.36 17.39
C VAL A 142 -0.70 11.06 18.14
N ASP A 143 0.33 10.22 18.21
CA ASP A 143 0.30 8.94 18.94
C ASP A 143 1.71 8.55 19.38
N VAL A 144 1.80 7.74 20.43
CA VAL A 144 3.04 7.21 20.97
C VAL A 144 3.01 5.70 20.95
N LYS A 145 4.12 5.09 20.56
CA LYS A 145 4.26 3.65 20.66
C LYS A 145 5.60 3.23 21.23
N TYR A 146 5.64 2.06 21.82
CA TYR A 146 6.88 1.40 22.21
C TYR A 146 7.71 0.98 20.99
N VAL A 147 9.01 1.20 21.06
CA VAL A 147 9.94 0.59 20.13
C VAL A 147 10.01 -0.92 20.45
N PRO A 148 9.83 -1.81 19.47
CA PRO A 148 9.81 -3.24 19.74
C PRO A 148 11.12 -3.72 20.38
N THR A 149 11.06 -4.35 21.53
CA THR A 149 12.23 -4.86 22.28
C THR A 149 13.11 -5.78 21.43
N LYS A 150 12.52 -6.54 20.50
CA LYS A 150 13.26 -7.39 19.56
C LYS A 150 14.23 -6.62 18.66
N CYS A 151 14.02 -5.30 18.49
CA CYS A 151 14.86 -4.42 17.69
C CYS A 151 15.94 -3.71 18.51
N MET A 152 16.12 -4.06 19.78
CA MET A 152 17.15 -3.51 20.65
C MET A 152 18.33 -4.50 20.77
N SER A 153 19.54 -3.97 20.95
CA SER A 153 20.73 -4.80 21.18
C SER A 153 20.60 -5.61 22.47
N ARG A 154 21.46 -6.59 22.64
CA ARG A 154 21.46 -7.45 23.85
C ARG A 154 21.70 -6.64 25.09
N GLU A 155 22.68 -5.74 25.07
CA GLU A 155 23.03 -4.86 26.17
C GLU A 155 21.88 -3.99 26.63
N LEU A 156 21.16 -3.35 25.69
CA LEU A 156 20.00 -2.52 26.00
C LEU A 156 18.85 -3.32 26.63
N LYS A 157 18.67 -4.58 26.20
CA LYS A 157 17.67 -5.48 26.80
C LYS A 157 18.04 -5.89 28.22
N GLU A 158 19.29 -6.21 28.45
CA GLU A 158 19.82 -6.58 29.79
C GLU A 158 19.75 -5.41 30.77
N MET A 159 19.95 -4.17 30.27
CA MET A 159 19.77 -2.94 31.06
C MET A 159 18.29 -2.57 31.29
N GLY A 160 17.35 -3.28 30.70
CA GLY A 160 15.90 -2.99 30.82
C GLY A 160 15.46 -1.69 30.15
N GLU A 161 16.26 -1.15 29.22
CA GLU A 161 15.96 0.10 28.53
C GLU A 161 14.68 -0.01 27.71
N LYS A 162 13.89 1.10 27.71
CA LYS A 162 12.66 1.23 26.93
C LYS A 162 12.72 2.50 26.11
N PHE A 163 12.45 2.37 24.81
CA PHE A 163 12.37 3.52 23.92
C PHE A 163 10.96 3.69 23.38
N TYR A 164 10.60 4.93 23.15
CA TYR A 164 9.29 5.35 22.70
C TYR A 164 9.42 6.14 21.40
N GLN A 165 8.49 5.91 20.49
CA GLN A 165 8.36 6.66 19.25
C GLN A 165 7.12 7.54 19.34
N TYR A 166 7.31 8.85 19.40
CA TYR A 166 6.29 9.85 19.19
C TYR A 166 6.10 10.10 17.71
N THR A 167 4.89 10.12 17.24
CA THR A 167 4.57 10.29 15.82
C THR A 167 3.43 11.30 15.66
N ALA A 168 3.64 12.28 14.77
CA ALA A 168 2.61 13.21 14.34
C ALA A 168 2.44 13.13 12.83
N ILE A 169 1.18 13.14 12.38
CA ILE A 169 0.83 13.14 10.94
C ILE A 169 -0.22 14.19 10.68
N ASP A 170 0.07 15.08 9.73
CA ASP A 170 -0.94 15.98 9.19
C ASP A 170 -2.00 15.21 8.38
N GLU A 171 -3.27 15.42 8.70
CA GLU A 171 -4.37 14.71 8.04
C GLU A 171 -4.51 15.05 6.57
N TYR A 172 -4.18 16.26 6.15
CA TYR A 172 -4.32 16.72 4.77
C TYR A 172 -3.13 16.31 3.91
N SER A 173 -1.93 16.78 4.25
CA SER A 173 -0.72 16.58 3.46
C SER A 173 -0.01 15.25 3.69
N ARG A 174 -0.38 14.51 4.74
CA ARG A 174 0.34 13.30 5.19
C ARG A 174 1.77 13.55 5.63
N LEU A 175 2.20 14.80 5.76
CA LEU A 175 3.51 15.14 6.27
C LEU A 175 3.66 14.58 7.68
N ARG A 176 4.78 13.93 7.95
CA ARG A 176 5.00 13.19 9.18
C ARG A 176 6.22 13.70 9.92
N TYR A 177 6.09 13.85 11.24
CA TYR A 177 7.19 14.04 12.17
C TYR A 177 7.28 12.85 13.13
N THR A 178 8.51 12.40 13.43
CA THR A 178 8.78 11.34 14.41
C THR A 178 9.93 11.76 15.29
N TRP A 179 9.82 11.43 16.57
CA TRP A 179 10.85 11.66 17.57
C TRP A 179 10.98 10.45 18.50
N PHE A 180 12.20 10.13 18.91
CA PHE A 180 12.51 8.98 19.75
C PHE A 180 13.13 9.43 21.07
N THR A 181 12.63 8.85 22.15
CA THR A 181 13.06 9.16 23.52
C THR A 181 12.93 7.93 24.42
N ASN A 182 13.56 7.96 25.59
CA ASN A 182 13.38 6.96 26.65
C ASN A 182 12.32 7.38 27.69
N ALA A 183 11.71 8.56 27.53
CA ALA A 183 10.65 9.06 28.42
C ALA A 183 9.27 8.90 27.79
N HIS A 184 8.29 8.50 28.62
CA HIS A 184 6.88 8.33 28.24
C HIS A 184 6.01 9.04 29.28
N ASP A 185 6.05 10.34 29.25
CA ASP A 185 5.36 11.21 30.20
C ASP A 185 4.89 12.51 29.55
N THR A 186 4.20 13.34 30.30
CA THR A 186 3.65 14.62 29.81
C THR A 186 4.73 15.65 29.47
N TYR A 187 5.96 15.54 30.05
CA TYR A 187 7.08 16.43 29.72
C TYR A 187 7.66 16.06 28.36
N ALA A 188 7.87 14.78 28.10
CA ALA A 188 8.29 14.29 26.79
C ALA A 188 7.28 14.64 25.70
N SER A 189 5.99 14.52 25.97
CA SER A 189 4.91 14.95 25.06
C SER A 189 4.94 16.46 24.78
N SER A 190 5.20 17.27 25.80
CA SER A 190 5.41 18.71 25.65
C SER A 190 6.60 19.06 24.78
N GLU A 191 7.73 18.42 25.02
CA GLU A 191 8.95 18.62 24.21
C GLU A 191 8.73 18.21 22.77
N PHE A 192 8.04 17.10 22.55
CA PHE A 192 7.65 16.62 21.22
C PHE A 192 6.85 17.67 20.46
N VAL A 193 5.83 18.30 21.07
CA VAL A 193 5.02 19.34 20.40
C VAL A 193 5.86 20.57 20.05
N ARG A 194 6.74 21.01 20.93
CA ARG A 194 7.63 22.15 20.64
C ARG A 194 8.57 21.86 19.47
N LYS A 195 9.07 20.63 19.35
CA LYS A 195 9.86 20.17 18.19
C LYS A 195 9.01 20.04 16.93
N LEU A 196 7.79 19.54 17.04
CA LEU A 196 6.83 19.36 15.95
C LEU A 196 6.50 20.70 15.28
N VAL A 197 6.16 21.72 16.08
CA VAL A 197 5.81 23.08 15.57
C VAL A 197 6.99 23.71 14.83
N LYS A 198 8.22 23.47 15.29
CA LYS A 198 9.44 23.95 14.57
C LYS A 198 9.70 23.18 13.28
N TYR A 199 9.29 21.93 13.20
CA TYR A 199 9.54 21.07 12.03
C TYR A 199 8.53 21.28 10.90
N PHE A 200 7.25 21.49 11.22
CA PHE A 200 6.22 21.65 10.21
C PHE A 200 6.33 23.03 9.52
N PRO A 201 6.27 23.07 8.17
CA PRO A 201 6.42 24.32 7.41
C PRO A 201 5.12 25.13 7.33
N PHE A 202 4.16 24.88 8.22
CA PHE A 202 2.84 25.51 8.31
C PHE A 202 2.40 25.63 9.78
N LYS A 203 1.45 26.52 10.05
CA LYS A 203 0.88 26.69 11.39
C LYS A 203 0.01 25.48 11.76
N VAL A 204 0.21 24.93 12.95
CA VAL A 204 -0.62 23.86 13.50
C VAL A 204 -1.81 24.45 14.21
N LYS A 205 -3.04 24.12 13.77
CA LYS A 205 -4.29 24.60 14.37
C LYS A 205 -4.80 23.66 15.46
N THR A 206 -4.89 22.36 15.15
CA THR A 206 -5.46 21.38 16.07
C THR A 206 -4.56 20.16 16.19
N ILE A 207 -4.32 19.70 17.42
CA ILE A 207 -3.67 18.40 17.69
C ILE A 207 -4.73 17.46 18.26
N GLN A 208 -4.79 16.24 17.70
CA GLN A 208 -5.64 15.15 18.15
C GLN A 208 -4.80 13.99 18.66
N THR A 209 -5.11 13.50 19.88
CA THR A 209 -4.48 12.31 20.47
C THR A 209 -5.54 11.31 20.92
N ASP A 210 -5.11 10.14 21.35
CA ASP A 210 -5.90 9.26 22.20
C ASP A 210 -5.96 9.78 23.66
N ASN A 211 -6.50 8.94 24.57
CA ASN A 211 -6.63 9.28 25.98
C ASN A 211 -5.42 8.80 26.81
N GLY A 212 -4.23 8.69 26.23
CA GLY A 212 -3.03 8.31 26.95
C GLY A 212 -2.67 9.28 28.09
N PHE A 213 -2.15 8.75 29.21
CA PHE A 213 -1.79 9.56 30.37
C PHE A 213 -0.64 10.55 30.10
N GLU A 214 0.17 10.30 29.09
CA GLU A 214 1.20 11.20 28.58
C GLU A 214 0.62 12.46 27.95
N PHE A 215 -0.67 12.43 27.56
CA PHE A 215 -1.36 13.55 26.94
C PHE A 215 -2.39 14.20 27.87
N THR A 216 -3.21 13.40 28.56
CA THR A 216 -4.37 13.93 29.31
C THR A 216 -4.67 13.11 30.57
N ASN A 217 -5.20 13.81 31.57
CA ASN A 217 -5.67 13.21 32.83
C ASN A 217 -7.16 12.82 32.80
N ARG A 218 -7.87 12.98 31.69
CA ARG A 218 -9.35 12.82 31.62
C ARG A 218 -9.84 11.46 32.08
N LEU A 219 -9.07 10.39 31.83
CA LEU A 219 -9.41 9.04 32.27
C LEU A 219 -8.67 8.60 33.53
N SER A 220 -8.07 9.52 34.28
CA SER A 220 -7.40 9.17 35.55
C SER A 220 -8.41 8.58 36.52
N TRP A 221 -8.06 7.50 37.19
CA TRP A 221 -8.84 6.93 38.29
C TRP A 221 -8.81 7.83 39.54
N GLN A 222 -7.76 8.68 39.68
CA GLN A 222 -7.64 9.66 40.76
C GLN A 222 -8.48 10.90 40.44
N ALA A 223 -9.59 11.08 41.15
CA ALA A 223 -10.54 12.16 40.89
C ALA A 223 -9.93 13.56 40.91
N PHE A 224 -8.93 13.82 41.79
CA PHE A 224 -8.26 15.10 41.91
C PHE A 224 -7.36 15.44 40.70
N LEU A 225 -6.96 14.44 39.90
CA LEU A 225 -6.15 14.64 38.67
C LEU A 225 -7.04 14.97 37.49
N LYS A 226 -8.28 14.50 37.43
CA LYS A 226 -9.16 14.68 36.26
C LYS A 226 -9.32 16.14 35.85
N ASN A 227 -9.31 17.07 36.81
CA ASN A 227 -9.45 18.50 36.56
C ASN A 227 -8.12 19.24 36.42
N LYS A 228 -6.98 18.54 36.58
CA LYS A 228 -5.65 19.17 36.41
C LYS A 228 -5.15 18.96 34.98
N LYS A 229 -4.86 20.08 34.32
CA LYS A 229 -4.22 20.06 33.02
C LYS A 229 -2.82 19.46 33.11
N THR A 230 -2.49 18.60 32.19
CA THR A 230 -1.14 18.03 32.04
C THR A 230 -0.17 19.11 31.54
N LYS A 231 1.13 18.86 31.62
CA LYS A 231 2.15 19.76 31.03
C LYS A 231 1.97 19.85 29.51
N PHE A 232 1.58 18.77 28.85
CA PHE A 232 1.25 18.73 27.44
C PHE A 232 0.10 19.68 27.09
N GLU A 233 -1.04 19.60 27.82
CA GLU A 233 -2.21 20.48 27.61
C GLU A 233 -1.85 21.96 27.82
N LYS A 234 -1.07 22.27 28.86
CA LYS A 234 -0.57 23.66 29.10
C LYS A 234 0.31 24.16 27.95
N THR A 235 1.20 23.28 27.42
CA THR A 235 2.05 23.64 26.30
C THR A 235 1.25 23.92 25.03
N LEU A 236 0.18 23.18 24.77
CA LEU A 236 -0.73 23.46 23.64
C LEU A 236 -1.40 24.83 23.78
N GLU A 237 -1.84 25.18 24.98
CA GLU A 237 -2.42 26.50 25.26
C GLU A 237 -1.40 27.64 25.08
N GLU A 238 -0.17 27.46 25.58
CA GLU A 238 0.95 28.40 25.37
C GLU A 238 1.22 28.63 23.87
N LEU A 239 1.06 27.61 23.06
CA LEU A 239 1.29 27.66 21.59
C LEU A 239 0.06 28.06 20.78
N GLY A 240 -1.10 28.28 21.44
CA GLY A 240 -2.37 28.60 20.78
C GLY A 240 -2.90 27.47 19.89
N ILE A 241 -2.67 26.22 20.28
CA ILE A 241 -3.07 25.03 19.53
C ILE A 241 -4.31 24.40 20.18
N GLU A 242 -5.36 24.20 19.40
CA GLU A 242 -6.58 23.50 19.85
C GLU A 242 -6.28 22.03 20.15
N TYR A 243 -6.77 21.53 21.29
CA TYR A 243 -6.60 20.14 21.68
C TYR A 243 -7.88 19.33 21.54
N LYS A 244 -7.81 18.22 20.80
CA LYS A 244 -8.89 17.24 20.63
C LYS A 244 -8.45 15.86 21.08
N VAL A 245 -9.32 15.21 21.85
CA VAL A 245 -9.11 13.82 22.28
C VAL A 245 -10.16 12.95 21.58
N ILE A 246 -9.74 11.82 21.06
CA ILE A 246 -10.66 10.86 20.44
C ILE A 246 -11.64 10.31 21.48
N LYS A 247 -12.84 9.94 21.04
CA LYS A 247 -13.81 9.26 21.91
C LYS A 247 -13.24 7.92 22.38
N PRO A 248 -13.44 7.52 23.62
CA PRO A 248 -13.02 6.20 24.10
C PRO A 248 -13.54 5.10 23.16
N HIS A 249 -12.75 4.05 22.98
CA HIS A 249 -13.07 2.90 22.11
C HIS A 249 -13.32 3.24 20.62
N THR A 250 -12.83 4.40 20.13
CA THR A 250 -12.94 4.77 18.71
C THR A 250 -11.57 4.95 18.02
N PRO A 251 -10.72 3.91 17.95
CA PRO A 251 -9.37 4.02 17.39
C PRO A 251 -9.37 4.48 15.92
N LYS A 252 -10.46 4.28 15.20
CA LYS A 252 -10.61 4.73 13.81
C LYS A 252 -10.39 6.23 13.64
N GLN A 253 -10.62 7.06 14.66
CA GLN A 253 -10.39 8.51 14.60
C GLN A 253 -8.90 8.85 14.51
N ASN A 254 -8.00 7.99 15.02
CA ASN A 254 -6.54 8.14 14.92
C ASN A 254 -5.89 7.24 13.84
N GLY A 255 -6.70 6.74 12.92
CA GLY A 255 -6.33 5.70 11.96
C GLY A 255 -5.20 6.06 10.98
N ARG A 256 -4.84 7.36 10.81
CA ARG A 256 -3.74 7.76 9.93
C ARG A 256 -2.40 7.51 10.60
N VAL A 257 -2.27 7.88 11.86
CA VAL A 257 -1.05 7.64 12.64
C VAL A 257 -0.88 6.14 12.92
N GLU A 258 -1.94 5.42 13.29
CA GLU A 258 -1.91 3.96 13.45
C GLU A 258 -1.45 3.23 12.17
N ARG A 259 -1.97 3.65 11.02
CA ARG A 259 -1.54 3.09 9.72
C ARG A 259 -0.06 3.38 9.43
N SER A 260 0.46 4.51 9.87
CA SER A 260 1.89 4.82 9.73
C SER A 260 2.74 3.93 10.63
N HIS A 261 2.29 3.65 11.85
CA HIS A 261 2.95 2.73 12.78
C HIS A 261 3.04 1.30 12.20
N ARG A 262 2.02 0.86 11.47
CA ARG A 262 2.09 -0.41 10.76
C ARG A 262 3.21 -0.41 9.70
N LYS A 263 3.35 0.67 8.93
CA LYS A 263 4.46 0.82 7.97
C LYS A 263 5.83 0.84 8.66
N ASP A 264 5.91 1.47 9.85
CA ASP A 264 7.14 1.45 10.64
C ASP A 264 7.50 0.01 11.04
N GLN A 265 6.50 -0.78 11.48
CA GLN A 265 6.72 -2.18 11.83
C GLN A 265 7.22 -3.00 10.65
N GLU A 266 6.63 -2.80 9.46
CA GLU A 266 6.92 -3.55 8.24
C GLU A 266 8.26 -3.15 7.59
N ARG A 267 8.66 -1.87 7.68
CA ARG A 267 9.76 -1.31 6.88
C ARG A 267 10.91 -0.73 7.68
N PHE A 268 10.64 -0.17 8.85
CA PHE A 268 11.66 0.46 9.69
C PHE A 268 12.19 -0.50 10.76
N TYR A 269 11.30 -1.18 11.50
CA TYR A 269 11.71 -2.08 12.57
C TYR A 269 12.06 -3.49 12.09
N TYR A 270 11.55 -3.91 10.92
CA TYR A 270 11.77 -5.24 10.42
C TYR A 270 13.27 -5.55 10.22
N LYS A 271 13.74 -6.60 10.90
CA LYS A 271 15.14 -7.08 10.85
C LYS A 271 16.22 -6.03 11.20
N ARG A 272 15.87 -4.96 11.91
CA ARG A 272 16.84 -3.98 12.39
C ARG A 272 17.12 -4.17 13.88
N VAL A 273 18.36 -3.89 14.30
CA VAL A 273 18.79 -3.84 15.69
C VAL A 273 19.39 -2.46 15.94
N PHE A 274 18.98 -1.83 17.02
CA PHE A 274 19.46 -0.52 17.47
C PHE A 274 20.36 -0.70 18.70
N CYS A 275 21.52 -0.06 18.68
CA CYS A 275 22.52 -0.18 19.72
C CYS A 275 22.45 0.95 20.77
N SER A 276 21.78 2.06 20.45
CA SER A 276 21.58 3.19 21.35
C SER A 276 20.36 4.00 20.95
N LEU A 277 19.92 4.91 21.84
CA LEU A 277 18.88 5.89 21.51
C LEU A 277 19.32 6.83 20.38
N GLU A 278 20.59 7.16 20.31
CA GLU A 278 21.15 8.01 19.26
C GLU A 278 21.14 7.29 17.90
N ASP A 279 21.56 6.04 17.82
CA ASP A 279 21.46 5.20 16.63
C ASP A 279 20.00 5.12 16.14
N LEU A 280 19.07 4.92 17.07
CA LEU A 280 17.62 4.90 16.76
C LEU A 280 17.13 6.26 16.22
N ARG A 281 17.60 7.38 16.80
CA ARG A 281 17.26 8.74 16.34
C ARG A 281 17.79 9.02 14.94
N ASN A 282 19.03 8.67 14.67
CA ASN A 282 19.67 8.90 13.37
C ASN A 282 18.96 8.11 12.26
N ARG A 283 18.79 6.80 12.46
CA ARG A 283 18.07 5.94 11.49
C ARG A 283 16.58 6.33 11.39
N GLY A 284 15.99 6.79 12.48
CA GLY A 284 14.62 7.29 12.49
C GLY A 284 14.46 8.59 11.69
N ALA A 285 15.47 9.46 11.70
CA ALA A 285 15.48 10.67 10.87
C ALA A 285 15.58 10.34 9.38
N GLU A 286 16.42 9.37 9.00
CA GLU A 286 16.51 8.85 7.63
C GLU A 286 15.17 8.24 7.17
N TRP A 287 14.55 7.41 8.02
CA TRP A 287 13.26 6.81 7.75
C TRP A 287 12.15 7.86 7.60
N ARG A 288 12.13 8.90 8.43
CA ARG A 288 11.20 10.04 8.30
C ARG A 288 11.39 10.75 6.97
N LYS A 289 12.64 10.99 6.56
CA LYS A 289 12.97 11.58 5.25
C LYS A 289 12.49 10.69 4.10
N GLU A 290 12.73 9.38 4.17
CA GLU A 290 12.21 8.42 3.17
C GLU A 290 10.67 8.46 3.11
N TYR A 291 10.00 8.43 4.26
CA TYR A 291 8.54 8.48 4.33
C TYR A 291 7.95 9.75 3.69
N ASN A 292 8.53 10.91 4.02
CA ASN A 292 8.03 12.21 3.54
C ASN A 292 8.37 12.48 2.06
N ASN A 293 9.28 11.72 1.47
CA ASN A 293 9.59 11.76 0.04
C ASN A 293 8.99 10.59 -0.74
N PHE A 294 8.19 9.72 -0.11
CA PHE A 294 7.59 8.59 -0.77
C PHE A 294 6.23 8.97 -1.40
N PRO A 295 6.02 8.74 -2.72
CA PRO A 295 4.76 9.04 -3.40
C PRO A 295 3.58 8.28 -2.81
N MET A 296 2.46 8.97 -2.57
CA MET A 296 1.27 8.40 -1.93
C MET A 296 0.04 8.55 -2.83
N ARG A 297 -0.72 7.47 -3.01
CA ARG A 297 -1.95 7.48 -3.80
C ARG A 297 -2.96 8.55 -3.37
N PRO A 298 -3.23 8.79 -2.05
CA PRO A 298 -4.17 9.84 -1.62
C PRO A 298 -3.74 11.27 -1.97
N LEU A 299 -2.46 11.49 -2.30
CA LEU A 299 -1.90 12.77 -2.71
C LEU A 299 -1.70 12.87 -4.23
N GLY A 300 -2.43 12.06 -5.01
CA GLY A 300 -2.26 12.02 -6.46
C GLY A 300 -0.88 11.53 -6.89
N TRP A 301 -0.26 10.65 -6.12
CA TRP A 301 1.09 10.11 -6.32
C TRP A 301 2.23 11.12 -6.10
N LEU A 302 1.93 12.26 -5.48
CA LEU A 302 2.94 13.13 -4.91
C LEU A 302 3.41 12.59 -3.56
N SER A 303 4.64 12.89 -3.18
CA SER A 303 5.10 12.71 -1.81
C SER A 303 4.55 13.83 -0.91
N PRO A 304 4.49 13.64 0.42
CA PRO A 304 4.11 14.72 1.35
C PRO A 304 4.88 16.03 1.13
N ASN A 305 6.19 15.95 0.90
CA ASN A 305 7.01 17.11 0.65
C ASN A 305 6.67 17.83 -0.67
N GLU A 306 6.48 17.07 -1.76
CA GLU A 306 6.06 17.63 -3.06
C GLU A 306 4.66 18.24 -2.97
N PHE A 307 3.75 17.58 -2.26
CA PHE A 307 2.40 18.07 -2.06
C PHE A 307 2.38 19.40 -1.33
N ILE A 308 3.16 19.56 -0.25
CA ILE A 308 3.28 20.84 0.47
C ILE A 308 3.91 21.94 -0.40
N LYS A 309 4.94 21.62 -1.17
CA LYS A 309 5.54 22.59 -2.10
C LYS A 309 4.51 23.09 -3.11
N LYS A 310 3.76 22.18 -3.72
CA LYS A 310 2.70 22.52 -4.68
C LYS A 310 1.60 23.38 -4.02
N TYR A 311 1.18 23.02 -2.81
CA TYR A 311 0.16 23.77 -2.07
C TYR A 311 0.60 25.22 -1.83
N LYS A 312 1.83 25.43 -1.34
CA LYS A 312 2.39 26.78 -1.10
C LYS A 312 2.47 27.62 -2.38
N SER A 313 2.94 27.03 -3.49
CA SER A 313 2.98 27.74 -4.78
C SER A 313 1.60 28.17 -5.26
N GLN A 314 0.56 27.40 -4.96
CA GLN A 314 -0.83 27.76 -5.28
C GLN A 314 -1.35 28.88 -4.39
N GLU A 315 -1.04 28.87 -3.08
CA GLU A 315 -1.40 29.97 -2.18
C GLU A 315 -0.71 31.28 -2.58
N GLU A 316 0.59 31.26 -2.89
CA GLU A 316 1.34 32.42 -3.35
C GLU A 316 0.76 33.00 -4.63
N SER A 317 0.32 32.15 -5.57
CA SER A 317 -0.32 32.60 -6.82
C SER A 317 -1.69 33.24 -6.60
N LEU A 318 -2.44 32.81 -5.58
CA LEU A 318 -3.76 33.36 -5.24
C LEU A 318 -3.65 34.70 -4.48
N VAL A 319 -2.56 34.94 -3.76
CA VAL A 319 -2.30 36.21 -3.03
C VAL A 319 -1.73 37.29 -3.97
N ALA A 320 -1.17 36.89 -5.12
CA ALA A 320 -0.58 37.80 -6.11
C ALA A 320 -1.61 38.38 -7.13
N ILE A 321 -2.90 37.98 -7.03
CA ILE A 321 -4.05 38.49 -7.79
C ILE A 321 -4.87 39.43 -6.90
#